data_3004ef976c7e08354adfaeb5abe65801
#
_entry.id   3004ef976c7e08354adfaeb5abe65801
#
_cell.length_a   1.000
_cell.length_b   1.000
_cell.length_c   1.000
_cell.angle_alpha   90.00
_cell.angle_beta   90.00
_cell.angle_gamma   90.00
#
_symmetry.space_group_name_H-M   'P 1'
#
loop_
_entity.id
_entity.type
_entity.pdbx_description
1 polymer ?
#
loop_
_entity_poly.entity_id
_entity_poly.type
_entity_poly.pdbx_seq_one_letter_code
_entity_poly.pdbx_strand_id
1 'polypeptide(L)'
;MTAHTFDAGCKNWILFLIIVIACCGATLVFAQNRPAQVNTSERLYRVSDLDSLGGTNSRGNSINNRAWISGYSNLAGNQRRHAALWRNGILFDLGTLGGPNSSVTWNVKNERGLIVGIAQTALPQPLGEAWSSAAFYPGPLNTGFVNLGFVWENGLTRALPTLGGDNGFATGCNNAGHVVGWTENTFHDPECVAPQVLQFRPVVWEVGRNEIVTNELPLIAGDTSGAATAINNHGQVVGISGICDQAVGRHTAKHAVLWQNGSVTDIGDLGAPFWNTPTAINERGDVVGFAGTPGDPDGNILHAFIWTKDGGIRPLGELPGHVYSEASGINERRQVVGLSCDADFVDCRAYLWENGVMRDLNDLKAPGYPARLDNAKDINDKGEITGRSTDPNTGMRKAFFATPVGVSAH
;
A
#
# COMPACT_ATOMS: atom_id res chain seq x y z
N MET A 1 21.79 -58.52 21.99
CA MET A 1 21.13 -59.80 21.85
C MET A 1 20.15 -59.74 20.74
N THR A 2 20.54 -60.24 19.75
CA THR A 2 20.15 -61.22 18.73
C THR A 2 19.37 -60.64 17.57
N ALA A 3 20.11 -60.68 16.51
CA ALA A 3 19.66 -60.59 15.10
C ALA A 3 18.85 -61.85 14.73
N HIS A 4 17.99 -61.71 13.71
CA HIS A 4 17.81 -62.82 12.75
C HIS A 4 17.40 -62.23 11.39
N THR A 5 18.29 -62.46 10.47
CA THR A 5 18.18 -62.50 9.02
C THR A 5 17.46 -63.71 8.52
N PHE A 6 16.80 -63.66 7.33
CA PHE A 6 16.70 -64.70 6.28
C PHE A 6 15.99 -63.99 5.07
N ASP A 7 16.53 -63.87 4.04
CA ASP A 7 17.23 -64.38 2.83
C ASP A 7 16.38 -65.30 1.92
N ALA A 8 16.47 -64.96 0.63
CA ALA A 8 16.41 -65.78 -0.58
C ALA A 8 15.02 -66.33 -1.01
N GLY A 9 14.63 -66.15 -2.23
CA GLY A 9 15.16 -66.57 -3.45
C GLY A 9 14.15 -66.84 -4.53
N CYS A 10 14.46 -66.39 -5.67
CA CYS A 10 14.69 -67.12 -6.91
C CYS A 10 13.54 -67.45 -7.88
N LYS A 11 13.77 -66.95 -9.07
CA LYS A 11 13.74 -67.54 -10.43
C LYS A 11 12.49 -67.46 -11.31
N ASN A 12 12.73 -66.68 -12.38
CA ASN A 12 12.49 -66.91 -13.82
C ASN A 12 11.26 -67.73 -14.26
N TRP A 13 10.51 -67.20 -15.20
CA TRP A 13 10.21 -67.87 -16.47
C TRP A 13 9.89 -66.83 -17.57
N ILE A 14 10.68 -66.93 -18.65
CA ILE A 14 10.55 -66.21 -19.94
C ILE A 14 9.46 -66.95 -20.77
N LEU A 15 8.55 -66.22 -21.35
CA LEU A 15 7.80 -66.70 -22.48
C LEU A 15 7.74 -65.64 -23.59
N PHE A 16 8.44 -65.90 -24.68
CA PHE A 16 8.37 -65.16 -25.94
C PHE A 16 7.01 -65.40 -26.61
N LEU A 17 6.33 -64.34 -26.97
CA LEU A 17 5.30 -64.42 -28.01
C LEU A 17 5.59 -63.39 -29.08
N ILE A 18 6.09 -63.89 -30.22
CA ILE A 18 6.27 -63.14 -31.44
C ILE A 18 4.89 -63.06 -32.15
N ILE A 19 4.34 -61.83 -32.30
CA ILE A 19 3.26 -61.58 -33.22
C ILE A 19 3.75 -60.58 -34.24
N VAL A 20 3.88 -61.07 -35.49
CA VAL A 20 4.10 -60.31 -36.69
C VAL A 20 2.77 -59.64 -37.06
N ILE A 21 2.71 -58.31 -37.08
CA ILE A 21 1.62 -57.58 -37.69
C ILE A 21 2.20 -56.62 -38.76
N ALA A 22 1.65 -56.77 -39.93
CA ALA A 22 1.99 -56.12 -41.16
C ALA A 22 1.94 -54.60 -41.14
N CYS A 23 2.82 -54.01 -41.91
CA CYS A 23 2.85 -52.60 -42.28
C CYS A 23 1.51 -52.05 -42.80
N CYS A 24 0.95 -51.11 -42.11
CA CYS A 24 0.14 -50.05 -42.69
C CYS A 24 0.72 -48.71 -42.24
N GLY A 25 1.33 -47.99 -43.16
CA GLY A 25 1.92 -46.68 -42.89
C GLY A 25 0.86 -45.64 -42.52
N ALA A 26 0.83 -45.27 -41.27
CA ALA A 26 0.19 -44.04 -40.83
C ALA A 26 1.30 -43.16 -40.24
N THR A 27 1.70 -42.16 -41.00
CA THR A 27 2.55 -41.07 -40.55
C THR A 27 1.77 -40.32 -39.46
N LEU A 28 2.08 -40.62 -38.21
CA LEU A 28 1.67 -39.78 -37.07
C LEU A 28 2.43 -38.45 -37.18
N VAL A 29 1.77 -37.45 -37.68
CA VAL A 29 2.19 -36.05 -37.58
C VAL A 29 2.02 -35.71 -36.11
N PHE A 30 3.10 -35.73 -35.33
CA PHE A 30 3.14 -35.06 -34.04
C PHE A 30 2.99 -33.59 -34.29
N ALA A 31 1.76 -33.07 -34.08
CA ALA A 31 1.55 -31.66 -33.93
C ALA A 31 2.35 -31.26 -32.67
N GLN A 32 3.52 -30.68 -32.87
CA GLN A 32 4.20 -29.91 -31.80
C GLN A 32 3.25 -28.79 -31.43
N ASN A 33 2.53 -28.93 -30.34
CA ASN A 33 1.92 -27.80 -29.64
C ASN A 33 3.07 -26.85 -29.24
N ARG A 34 3.43 -25.94 -30.16
CA ARG A 34 4.16 -24.74 -29.76
C ARG A 34 3.26 -24.04 -28.78
N PRO A 35 3.70 -23.78 -27.51
CA PRO A 35 2.98 -22.88 -26.67
C PRO A 35 2.80 -21.59 -27.49
N ALA A 36 1.56 -21.10 -27.55
CA ALA A 36 1.26 -19.83 -28.18
C ALA A 36 2.23 -18.82 -27.54
N GLN A 37 3.15 -18.29 -28.34
CA GLN A 37 3.90 -17.10 -27.95
C GLN A 37 2.83 -16.02 -27.78
N VAL A 38 2.47 -15.79 -26.51
CA VAL A 38 1.77 -14.57 -26.14
C VAL A 38 2.76 -13.46 -26.48
N ASN A 39 2.53 -12.83 -27.62
CA ASN A 39 3.26 -11.65 -28.03
C ASN A 39 2.77 -10.50 -27.11
N THR A 40 3.16 -10.54 -25.85
CA THR A 40 3.01 -9.43 -24.93
C THR A 40 4.09 -8.44 -25.32
N SER A 41 3.76 -7.52 -26.23
CA SER A 41 4.51 -6.29 -26.34
C SER A 41 4.51 -5.68 -24.95
N GLU A 42 5.64 -5.83 -24.24
CA GLU A 42 5.77 -5.36 -22.86
C GLU A 42 5.54 -3.86 -22.83
N ARG A 43 4.57 -3.44 -22.03
CA ARG A 43 4.30 -2.02 -21.84
C ARG A 43 5.48 -1.43 -21.08
N LEU A 44 6.24 -0.54 -21.73
CA LEU A 44 7.31 0.19 -21.08
C LEU A 44 6.80 1.48 -20.43
N TYR A 45 7.56 1.97 -19.48
CA TYR A 45 7.29 3.20 -18.74
C TYR A 45 8.39 4.23 -18.94
N ARG A 46 8.01 5.43 -19.42
CA ARG A 46 8.90 6.58 -19.35
C ARG A 46 8.82 7.14 -17.93
N VAL A 47 9.96 7.20 -17.25
CA VAL A 47 10.07 7.69 -15.87
C VAL A 47 10.77 9.04 -15.84
N SER A 48 10.30 9.93 -14.99
CA SER A 48 10.94 11.22 -14.69
C SER A 48 10.90 11.49 -13.19
N ASP A 49 11.93 12.17 -12.70
CA ASP A 49 11.94 12.72 -11.34
C ASP A 49 10.93 13.87 -11.23
N LEU A 50 10.34 14.01 -10.05
CA LEU A 50 9.58 15.18 -9.65
C LEU A 50 10.47 16.13 -8.83
N ASP A 51 10.20 17.44 -8.94
CA ASP A 51 10.93 18.47 -8.19
C ASP A 51 10.77 18.30 -6.68
N SER A 52 11.74 18.83 -5.90
CA SER A 52 11.72 18.80 -4.44
C SER A 52 11.64 20.20 -3.85
N LEU A 53 11.23 20.31 -2.59
CA LEU A 53 11.27 21.53 -1.78
C LEU A 53 12.69 21.86 -1.26
N GLY A 54 13.71 21.39 -1.97
CA GLY A 54 15.11 21.65 -1.67
C GLY A 54 15.82 20.54 -0.86
N GLY A 55 15.10 19.55 -0.35
CA GLY A 55 15.66 18.39 0.32
C GLY A 55 15.97 17.24 -0.63
N THR A 56 16.63 16.20 -0.10
CA THR A 56 17.08 15.01 -0.85
C THR A 56 16.15 13.82 -0.71
N ASN A 57 14.99 13.99 -0.07
CA ASN A 57 14.01 12.92 0.12
C ASN A 57 12.59 13.44 -0.17
N SER A 58 12.00 12.89 -1.22
CA SER A 58 10.59 13.11 -1.59
C SER A 58 9.94 11.81 -2.03
N ARG A 59 8.62 11.73 -2.03
CA ARG A 59 7.84 10.58 -2.50
C ARG A 59 6.47 11.03 -2.97
N GLY A 60 6.04 10.57 -4.15
CA GLY A 60 4.65 10.61 -4.57
C GLY A 60 3.89 9.47 -3.94
N ASN A 61 2.80 9.76 -3.25
CA ASN A 61 2.01 8.75 -2.53
C ASN A 61 0.64 8.50 -3.14
N SER A 62 0.14 9.44 -3.93
CA SER A 62 -1.13 9.31 -4.63
C SER A 62 -1.08 9.98 -6.00
N ILE A 63 -1.81 9.42 -6.96
CA ILE A 63 -1.99 10.00 -8.29
C ILE A 63 -3.45 9.85 -8.75
N ASN A 64 -4.08 10.94 -9.19
CA ASN A 64 -5.42 10.90 -9.76
C ASN A 64 -5.39 10.80 -11.31
N ASN A 65 -6.58 10.70 -11.95
CA ASN A 65 -6.70 10.58 -13.41
C ASN A 65 -6.34 11.87 -14.18
N ARG A 66 -6.07 12.98 -13.47
CA ARG A 66 -5.51 14.23 -14.05
C ARG A 66 -3.99 14.27 -13.95
N ALA A 67 -3.34 13.18 -13.48
CA ALA A 67 -1.91 13.12 -13.16
C ALA A 67 -1.48 14.18 -12.10
N TRP A 68 -2.38 14.53 -11.19
CA TRP A 68 -1.99 15.29 -10.00
C TRP A 68 -1.43 14.29 -9.00
N ILE A 69 -0.21 14.55 -8.54
CA ILE A 69 0.50 13.69 -7.60
C ILE A 69 0.59 14.41 -6.27
N SER A 70 0.13 13.78 -5.21
CA SER A 70 0.34 14.27 -3.84
C SER A 70 1.25 13.34 -3.06
N GLY A 71 1.97 13.91 -2.10
CA GLY A 71 2.95 13.15 -1.32
C GLY A 71 3.66 14.05 -0.33
N TYR A 72 4.97 13.90 -0.26
CA TYR A 72 5.79 14.76 0.58
C TYR A 72 7.14 15.09 -0.06
N SER A 73 7.73 16.18 0.40
CA SER A 73 9.12 16.53 0.13
C SER A 73 9.78 17.09 1.38
N ASN A 74 11.02 16.66 1.64
CA ASN A 74 11.83 17.30 2.67
C ASN A 74 12.22 18.70 2.19
N LEU A 75 12.32 19.63 3.14
CA LEU A 75 12.89 20.96 2.92
C LEU A 75 14.40 20.89 2.87
N ALA A 76 15.04 21.97 2.42
CA ALA A 76 16.50 22.10 2.46
C ALA A 76 17.06 21.76 3.86
N GLY A 77 18.14 21.00 3.88
CA GLY A 77 18.75 20.48 5.10
C GLY A 77 18.10 19.20 5.67
N ASN A 78 17.00 18.71 5.10
CA ASN A 78 16.31 17.46 5.45
C ASN A 78 15.82 17.32 6.91
N GLN A 79 15.74 18.43 7.67
CA GLN A 79 15.28 18.41 9.07
C GLN A 79 13.77 18.56 9.21
N ARG A 80 13.09 18.95 8.15
CA ARG A 80 11.66 19.15 8.07
C ARG A 80 11.09 18.57 6.79
N ARG A 81 9.82 18.24 6.82
CA ARG A 81 9.08 17.67 5.71
C ARG A 81 7.75 18.38 5.56
N HIS A 82 7.38 18.71 4.32
CA HIS A 82 6.06 19.24 4.03
C HIS A 82 5.30 18.33 3.07
N ALA A 83 3.99 18.29 3.23
CA ALA A 83 3.07 17.77 2.24
C ALA A 83 3.24 18.55 0.93
N ALA A 84 3.26 17.84 -0.18
CA ALA A 84 3.56 18.38 -1.49
C ALA A 84 2.52 17.94 -2.53
N LEU A 85 2.22 18.81 -3.49
CA LEU A 85 1.39 18.53 -4.65
C LEU A 85 2.16 18.91 -5.92
N TRP A 86 2.35 17.92 -6.80
CA TRP A 86 2.84 18.13 -8.16
C TRP A 86 1.64 18.15 -9.12
N ARG A 87 1.43 19.30 -9.76
CA ARG A 87 0.30 19.53 -10.66
C ARG A 87 0.76 20.28 -11.90
N ASN A 88 0.58 19.67 -13.07
CA ASN A 88 0.96 20.28 -14.36
C ASN A 88 2.43 20.74 -14.42
N GLY A 89 3.35 19.92 -13.86
CA GLY A 89 4.78 20.22 -13.79
C GLY A 89 5.17 21.27 -12.74
N ILE A 90 4.25 21.74 -11.91
CA ILE A 90 4.51 22.71 -10.85
C ILE A 90 4.40 22.02 -9.49
N LEU A 91 5.39 22.24 -8.64
CA LEU A 91 5.41 21.80 -7.25
C LEU A 91 4.78 22.86 -6.34
N PHE A 92 3.82 22.45 -5.52
CA PHE A 92 3.19 23.25 -4.47
C PHE A 92 3.58 22.69 -3.10
N ASP A 93 4.07 23.57 -2.22
CA ASP A 93 4.19 23.30 -0.79
C ASP A 93 2.81 23.52 -0.14
N LEU A 94 2.26 22.48 0.49
CA LEU A 94 0.93 22.56 1.14
C LEU A 94 1.01 23.12 2.57
N GLY A 95 2.23 23.39 3.06
CA GLY A 95 2.46 23.95 4.40
C GLY A 95 2.14 22.96 5.52
N THR A 96 1.88 23.52 6.72
CA THR A 96 1.58 22.77 7.95
C THR A 96 0.38 23.39 8.69
N LEU A 97 0.05 22.87 9.85
CA LEU A 97 -0.93 23.49 10.77
C LEU A 97 -0.26 24.38 11.86
N GLY A 98 0.91 24.94 11.54
CA GLY A 98 1.68 25.81 12.41
C GLY A 98 2.89 25.15 13.06
N GLY A 99 3.01 23.83 13.00
CA GLY A 99 4.17 23.06 13.44
C GLY A 99 5.22 22.88 12.33
N PRO A 100 6.29 22.10 12.59
CA PRO A 100 7.41 21.97 11.66
C PRO A 100 7.17 21.03 10.48
N ASN A 101 6.21 20.11 10.54
CA ASN A 101 6.08 19.04 9.56
C ASN A 101 4.63 18.81 9.10
N SER A 102 4.49 18.31 7.87
CA SER A 102 3.27 17.74 7.30
C SER A 102 3.60 16.67 6.25
N SER A 103 2.65 15.81 5.93
CA SER A 103 2.84 14.76 4.93
C SER A 103 1.50 14.27 4.38
N VAL A 104 1.45 13.97 3.09
CA VAL A 104 0.49 13.04 2.52
C VAL A 104 1.18 11.69 2.47
N THR A 105 0.66 10.68 3.14
CA THR A 105 1.34 9.36 3.28
C THR A 105 0.58 8.21 2.65
N TRP A 106 -0.73 8.36 2.46
CA TRP A 106 -1.64 7.37 1.90
C TRP A 106 -2.18 7.78 0.54
N ASN A 107 -2.92 6.91 -0.10
CA ASN A 107 -3.49 7.12 -1.43
C ASN A 107 -4.75 7.98 -1.35
N VAL A 108 -4.64 9.23 -1.76
CA VAL A 108 -5.72 10.22 -1.70
C VAL A 108 -6.33 10.37 -3.09
N LYS A 109 -7.12 9.38 -3.53
CA LYS A 109 -7.69 9.36 -4.88
C LYS A 109 -8.99 10.14 -4.95
N ASN A 110 -8.95 11.35 -5.51
CA ASN A 110 -10.16 12.05 -5.93
C ASN A 110 -9.88 12.98 -7.11
N GLU A 111 -10.92 13.27 -7.90
CA GLU A 111 -10.85 14.17 -9.05
C GLU A 111 -11.30 15.59 -8.70
N ARG A 112 -11.81 15.84 -7.50
CA ARG A 112 -12.23 17.15 -7.04
C ARG A 112 -11.06 18.08 -6.71
N GLY A 113 -9.93 17.49 -6.30
CA GLY A 113 -8.71 18.22 -5.93
C GLY A 113 -8.55 18.44 -4.43
N LEU A 114 -9.24 17.65 -3.62
CA LEU A 114 -8.98 17.56 -2.19
C LEU A 114 -7.68 16.78 -1.96
N ILE A 115 -6.83 17.28 -1.08
CA ILE A 115 -5.63 16.59 -0.61
C ILE A 115 -5.75 16.47 0.90
N VAL A 116 -5.51 15.29 1.43
CA VAL A 116 -5.59 15.03 2.88
C VAL A 116 -4.29 14.39 3.38
N GLY A 117 -4.05 14.48 4.67
CA GLY A 117 -2.84 13.93 5.27
C GLY A 117 -2.75 14.23 6.76
N ILE A 118 -1.53 14.27 7.27
CA ILE A 118 -1.21 14.57 8.66
C ILE A 118 -0.31 15.83 8.73
N ALA A 119 -0.54 16.70 9.70
CA ALA A 119 0.28 17.87 9.92
C ALA A 119 0.43 18.18 11.43
N GLN A 120 1.63 18.58 11.80
CA GLN A 120 1.90 19.10 13.14
C GLN A 120 1.30 20.49 13.32
N THR A 121 0.70 20.70 14.47
CA THR A 121 0.27 22.01 14.96
C THR A 121 1.41 22.70 15.72
N ALA A 122 1.22 23.96 16.12
CA ALA A 122 2.15 24.66 17.02
C ALA A 122 2.01 24.22 18.50
N LEU A 123 1.00 23.39 18.83
CA LEU A 123 0.74 22.96 20.19
C LEU A 123 1.68 21.82 20.59
N PRO A 124 2.27 21.87 21.80
CA PRO A 124 3.02 20.73 22.32
C PRO A 124 2.06 19.55 22.59
N GLN A 125 2.56 18.33 22.38
CA GLN A 125 1.82 17.11 22.69
C GLN A 125 1.78 16.91 24.22
N PRO A 126 0.61 16.95 24.86
CA PRO A 126 0.53 17.02 26.33
C PRO A 126 0.81 15.69 27.04
N LEU A 127 0.59 14.56 26.37
CA LEU A 127 0.72 13.21 26.94
C LEU A 127 2.05 12.53 26.55
N GLY A 128 2.88 13.20 25.74
CA GLY A 128 4.15 12.63 25.27
C GLY A 128 4.00 11.56 24.19
N GLU A 129 2.85 11.45 23.58
CA GLU A 129 2.59 10.51 22.49
C GLU A 129 3.43 10.86 21.26
N ALA A 130 4.19 9.91 20.76
CA ALA A 130 4.91 10.08 19.50
C ALA A 130 3.99 9.89 18.31
N TRP A 131 2.96 9.07 18.49
CA TRP A 131 1.98 8.69 17.52
C TRP A 131 2.64 8.31 16.18
N SER A 132 1.95 8.41 15.05
CA SER A 132 2.53 8.09 13.73
C SER A 132 3.64 9.05 13.28
N SER A 133 3.81 10.20 13.94
CA SER A 133 4.73 11.26 13.51
C SER A 133 6.19 10.82 13.50
N ALA A 134 6.61 10.00 14.48
CA ALA A 134 7.97 9.51 14.56
C ALA A 134 8.41 8.73 13.31
N ALA A 135 7.48 8.02 12.66
CA ALA A 135 7.73 7.26 11.44
C ALA A 135 7.66 8.11 10.15
N PHE A 136 6.87 9.20 10.18
CA PHE A 136 6.58 9.97 8.97
C PHE A 136 7.39 11.24 8.80
N TYR A 137 8.02 11.76 9.85
CA TYR A 137 8.78 13.01 9.79
C TYR A 137 10.26 12.80 10.07
N PRO A 138 11.13 13.57 9.40
CA PRO A 138 12.56 13.51 9.64
C PRO A 138 12.99 14.40 10.81
N GLY A 139 14.22 14.17 11.27
CA GLY A 139 14.94 15.06 12.18
C GLY A 139 14.40 15.08 13.62
N PRO A 140 14.93 15.97 14.45
CA PRO A 140 14.61 16.00 15.89
C PRO A 140 13.24 16.61 16.21
N LEU A 141 12.56 17.19 15.24
CA LEU A 141 11.22 17.80 15.38
C LEU A 141 10.11 16.86 14.87
N ASN A 142 10.41 15.56 14.73
CA ASN A 142 9.44 14.56 14.29
C ASN A 142 8.36 14.26 15.35
N THR A 143 8.62 14.49 16.63
CA THR A 143 7.67 14.29 17.74
C THR A 143 7.54 15.56 18.60
N GLY A 144 6.72 15.49 19.64
CA GLY A 144 6.54 16.57 20.63
C GLY A 144 5.48 17.61 20.26
N PHE A 145 4.77 17.42 19.15
CA PHE A 145 3.68 18.31 18.72
C PHE A 145 2.39 17.52 18.55
N VAL A 146 1.26 18.17 18.77
CA VAL A 146 -0.06 17.63 18.40
C VAL A 146 -0.12 17.50 16.89
N ASN A 147 -0.56 16.32 16.42
CA ASN A 147 -0.75 16.01 15.02
C ASN A 147 -2.22 15.96 14.68
N LEU A 148 -2.65 16.67 13.65
CA LEU A 148 -4.03 16.60 13.18
C LEU A 148 -4.09 16.13 11.74
N GLY A 149 -5.16 15.42 11.41
CA GLY A 149 -5.57 15.27 10.03
C GLY A 149 -5.82 16.64 9.41
N PHE A 150 -5.47 16.82 8.16
CA PHE A 150 -5.78 18.05 7.43
C PHE A 150 -6.50 17.74 6.12
N VAL A 151 -7.27 18.70 5.66
CA VAL A 151 -7.76 18.79 4.27
C VAL A 151 -7.26 20.09 3.64
N TRP A 152 -6.66 19.94 2.45
CA TRP A 152 -6.25 21.07 1.60
C TRP A 152 -7.15 21.12 0.38
N GLU A 153 -7.68 22.30 0.07
CA GLU A 153 -8.47 22.58 -1.13
C GLU A 153 -8.18 24.01 -1.62
N ASN A 154 -7.80 24.16 -2.88
CA ASN A 154 -7.60 25.47 -3.54
C ASN A 154 -6.67 26.43 -2.78
N GLY A 155 -5.62 25.95 -2.17
CA GLY A 155 -4.63 26.78 -1.45
C GLY A 155 -4.94 26.99 0.03
N LEU A 156 -6.05 26.46 0.56
CA LEU A 156 -6.42 26.56 1.95
C LEU A 156 -6.28 25.21 2.66
N THR A 157 -5.49 25.17 3.73
CA THR A 157 -5.38 24.01 4.64
C THR A 157 -6.28 24.22 5.85
N ARG A 158 -7.10 23.21 6.16
CA ARG A 158 -7.97 23.18 7.36
C ARG A 158 -7.66 21.94 8.18
N ALA A 159 -7.58 22.10 9.50
CA ALA A 159 -7.49 20.98 10.42
C ALA A 159 -8.81 20.20 10.48
N LEU A 160 -8.73 18.89 10.60
CA LEU A 160 -9.86 18.01 10.85
C LEU A 160 -10.05 17.82 12.36
N PRO A 161 -11.29 17.91 12.87
CA PRO A 161 -11.55 17.75 14.30
C PRO A 161 -11.32 16.30 14.77
N THR A 162 -10.93 16.15 16.05
CA THR A 162 -10.81 14.87 16.72
C THR A 162 -12.12 14.44 17.39
N LEU A 163 -12.12 13.27 18.02
CA LEU A 163 -13.21 12.81 18.90
C LEU A 163 -13.01 13.27 20.36
N GLY A 164 -12.25 14.36 20.54
CA GLY A 164 -11.96 14.97 21.84
C GLY A 164 -10.56 14.67 22.37
N GLY A 165 -9.79 13.80 21.75
CA GLY A 165 -8.37 13.58 22.03
C GLY A 165 -7.48 14.56 21.25
N ASP A 166 -6.16 14.35 21.34
CA ASP A 166 -5.17 15.30 20.84
C ASP A 166 -4.84 15.10 19.37
N ASN A 167 -4.75 13.86 18.90
CA ASN A 167 -4.19 13.54 17.58
C ASN A 167 -5.24 13.02 16.59
N GLY A 168 -4.96 13.23 15.32
CA GLY A 168 -5.75 12.72 14.19
C GLY A 168 -4.92 12.58 12.91
N PHE A 169 -5.37 11.72 11.99
CA PHE A 169 -4.70 11.45 10.73
C PHE A 169 -5.73 11.18 9.62
N ALA A 170 -5.67 11.91 8.54
CA ALA A 170 -6.49 11.67 7.35
C ALA A 170 -5.71 10.88 6.30
N THR A 171 -6.32 9.83 5.77
CA THR A 171 -5.66 8.84 4.89
C THR A 171 -6.20 8.84 3.47
N GLY A 172 -7.49 9.13 3.29
CA GLY A 172 -8.14 9.09 1.99
C GLY A 172 -9.31 10.05 1.88
N CYS A 173 -9.72 10.36 0.67
CA CYS A 173 -10.95 11.10 0.42
C CYS A 173 -11.56 10.74 -0.94
N ASN A 174 -12.88 10.96 -1.08
CA ASN A 174 -13.61 10.71 -2.30
C ASN A 174 -14.12 12.01 -2.97
N ASN A 175 -14.74 11.87 -4.14
CA ASN A 175 -15.29 13.01 -4.90
C ASN A 175 -16.49 13.70 -4.23
N ALA A 176 -17.17 13.04 -3.30
CA ALA A 176 -18.27 13.62 -2.53
C ALA A 176 -17.78 14.59 -1.42
N GLY A 177 -16.48 14.51 -1.06
CA GLY A 177 -15.91 15.30 0.02
C GLY A 177 -15.90 14.56 1.36
N HIS A 178 -16.11 13.24 1.35
CA HIS A 178 -15.87 12.41 2.52
C HIS A 178 -14.38 12.16 2.64
N VAL A 179 -13.84 12.42 3.82
CA VAL A 179 -12.44 12.16 4.20
C VAL A 179 -12.45 11.06 5.23
N VAL A 180 -11.54 10.09 5.12
CA VAL A 180 -11.42 9.00 6.09
C VAL A 180 -10.07 9.00 6.78
N GLY A 181 -10.02 8.36 7.95
CA GLY A 181 -8.81 8.25 8.73
C GLY A 181 -9.09 7.72 10.14
N TRP A 182 -8.27 8.13 11.08
CA TRP A 182 -8.49 7.83 12.50
C TRP A 182 -8.13 9.04 13.38
N THR A 183 -8.72 9.08 14.55
CA THR A 183 -8.47 10.13 15.53
C THR A 183 -8.72 9.65 16.93
N GLU A 184 -8.05 10.27 17.89
CA GLU A 184 -8.17 9.96 19.28
C GLU A 184 -9.49 10.49 19.88
N ASN A 185 -10.00 9.72 20.83
CA ASN A 185 -11.03 10.16 21.78
C ASN A 185 -10.36 10.51 23.14
N THR A 186 -11.16 10.76 24.18
CA THR A 186 -10.67 11.15 25.50
C THR A 186 -10.36 9.95 26.43
N PHE A 187 -10.53 8.73 25.96
CA PHE A 187 -10.35 7.53 26.78
C PHE A 187 -8.88 7.14 26.87
N HIS A 188 -8.35 7.05 28.09
CA HIS A 188 -7.05 6.49 28.40
C HIS A 188 -7.17 4.96 28.35
N ASP A 189 -6.71 4.35 27.28
CA ASP A 189 -6.85 2.92 27.06
C ASP A 189 -5.63 2.17 27.63
N PRO A 190 -5.83 1.31 28.66
CA PRO A 190 -4.72 0.57 29.28
C PRO A 190 -4.10 -0.49 28.34
N GLU A 191 -4.76 -0.82 27.24
CA GLU A 191 -4.23 -1.73 26.21
C GLU A 191 -3.27 -1.02 25.23
N CYS A 192 -3.22 0.32 25.23
CA CYS A 192 -2.31 1.05 24.36
C CYS A 192 -0.85 0.75 24.70
N VAL A 193 -0.07 0.50 23.66
CA VAL A 193 1.38 0.31 23.78
C VAL A 193 2.07 1.66 23.80
N ALA A 194 2.82 1.94 24.89
CA ALA A 194 3.52 3.21 25.04
C ALA A 194 4.44 3.54 23.83
N PRO A 195 4.52 4.80 23.40
CA PRO A 195 4.02 6.01 24.06
C PRO A 195 2.55 6.37 23.76
N GLN A 196 1.75 5.51 23.12
CA GLN A 196 0.32 5.75 22.93
C GLN A 196 -0.42 5.67 24.27
N VAL A 197 -1.33 6.59 24.53
CA VAL A 197 -2.12 6.73 25.76
C VAL A 197 -3.61 6.77 25.47
N LEU A 198 -4.01 7.60 24.51
CA LEU A 198 -5.41 7.76 24.15
C LEU A 198 -5.84 6.73 23.12
N GLN A 199 -7.05 6.21 23.32
CA GLN A 199 -7.70 5.34 22.34
C GLN A 199 -7.98 6.11 21.05
N PHE A 200 -7.77 5.46 19.90
CA PHE A 200 -8.09 6.05 18.61
C PHE A 200 -9.12 5.21 17.85
N ARG A 201 -9.95 5.89 17.05
CA ARG A 201 -11.11 5.34 16.40
C ARG A 201 -11.11 5.67 14.89
N PRO A 202 -11.59 4.74 14.03
CA PRO A 202 -11.78 5.02 12.62
C PRO A 202 -12.92 6.00 12.42
N VAL A 203 -12.75 6.98 11.54
CA VAL A 203 -13.73 8.04 11.31
C VAL A 203 -13.91 8.36 9.83
N VAL A 204 -15.09 8.93 9.52
CA VAL A 204 -15.36 9.66 8.29
C VAL A 204 -15.64 11.11 8.67
N TRP A 205 -14.91 12.04 8.07
CA TRP A 205 -15.22 13.47 8.11
C TRP A 205 -16.01 13.86 6.86
N GLU A 206 -17.16 14.49 7.05
CA GLU A 206 -17.92 15.14 5.98
C GLU A 206 -17.48 16.58 5.87
N VAL A 207 -16.72 16.90 4.81
CA VAL A 207 -16.08 18.20 4.66
C VAL A 207 -17.00 19.14 3.89
N GLY A 208 -17.77 19.93 4.63
CA GLY A 208 -18.56 21.04 4.12
C GLY A 208 -17.76 22.35 3.99
N ARG A 209 -18.41 23.40 3.42
CA ARG A 209 -17.78 24.71 3.27
C ARG A 209 -17.48 25.38 4.62
N ASN A 210 -18.44 25.34 5.54
CA ASN A 210 -18.38 26.05 6.83
C ASN A 210 -18.25 25.12 8.02
N GLU A 211 -18.49 23.84 7.85
CA GLU A 211 -18.54 22.84 8.91
C GLU A 211 -17.84 21.54 8.47
N ILE A 212 -17.25 20.85 9.41
CA ILE A 212 -16.72 19.49 9.24
C ILE A 212 -17.37 18.63 10.32
N VAL A 213 -18.14 17.64 9.90
CA VAL A 213 -18.79 16.68 10.79
C VAL A 213 -17.94 15.43 10.90
N THR A 214 -17.68 14.96 12.12
CA THR A 214 -16.92 13.73 12.39
C THR A 214 -17.88 12.60 12.74
N ASN A 215 -17.86 11.51 11.96
CA ASN A 215 -18.65 10.31 12.20
C ASN A 215 -17.71 9.13 12.51
N GLU A 216 -17.85 8.55 13.69
CA GLU A 216 -17.10 7.35 14.07
C GLU A 216 -17.63 6.12 13.33
N LEU A 217 -16.74 5.24 12.88
CA LEU A 217 -17.08 3.98 12.24
C LEU A 217 -17.10 2.84 13.29
N PRO A 218 -18.03 1.87 13.17
CA PRO A 218 -18.10 0.76 14.10
C PRO A 218 -16.89 -0.18 13.95
N LEU A 219 -16.46 -0.79 15.05
CA LEU A 219 -15.42 -1.82 15.08
C LEU A 219 -16.03 -3.23 15.05
N ILE A 220 -15.19 -4.23 14.78
CA ILE A 220 -15.55 -5.64 15.02
C ILE A 220 -15.81 -5.83 16.51
N ALA A 221 -16.79 -6.67 16.85
CA ALA A 221 -17.17 -6.89 18.24
C ALA A 221 -16.00 -7.41 19.07
N GLY A 222 -15.70 -6.71 20.16
CA GLY A 222 -14.58 -7.00 21.07
C GLY A 222 -13.30 -6.23 20.77
N ASP A 223 -13.23 -5.52 19.64
CA ASP A 223 -12.11 -4.63 19.33
C ASP A 223 -12.34 -3.24 19.94
N THR A 224 -11.25 -2.54 20.27
CA THR A 224 -11.26 -1.26 20.98
C THR A 224 -10.73 -0.10 20.15
N SER A 225 -9.88 -0.37 19.16
CA SER A 225 -9.24 0.64 18.31
C SER A 225 -9.26 0.26 16.84
N GLY A 226 -9.09 1.24 15.97
CA GLY A 226 -9.06 1.00 14.53
C GLY A 226 -8.74 2.25 13.73
N ALA A 227 -8.56 2.06 12.43
CA ALA A 227 -8.25 3.13 11.49
C ALA A 227 -8.90 2.87 10.13
N ALA A 228 -9.50 3.88 9.54
CA ALA A 228 -9.89 3.85 8.13
C ALA A 228 -8.68 4.24 7.27
N THR A 229 -8.43 3.52 6.18
CA THR A 229 -7.24 3.70 5.34
C THR A 229 -7.56 4.21 3.94
N ALA A 230 -8.68 3.82 3.36
CA ALA A 230 -9.10 4.28 2.03
C ALA A 230 -10.63 4.30 1.88
N ILE A 231 -11.12 5.09 0.91
CA ILE A 231 -12.52 5.22 0.56
C ILE A 231 -12.69 5.36 -0.95
N ASN A 232 -13.73 4.73 -1.52
CA ASN A 232 -14.13 4.93 -2.91
C ASN A 232 -15.33 5.90 -3.06
N ASN A 233 -15.74 6.19 -4.30
CA ASN A 233 -16.86 7.10 -4.55
C ASN A 233 -18.25 6.50 -4.25
N HIS A 234 -18.33 5.21 -4.05
CA HIS A 234 -19.55 4.54 -3.57
C HIS A 234 -19.72 4.61 -2.04
N GLY A 235 -18.76 5.27 -1.34
CA GLY A 235 -18.78 5.38 0.13
C GLY A 235 -18.37 4.09 0.84
N GLN A 236 -17.76 3.14 0.14
CA GLN A 236 -17.14 1.97 0.75
C GLN A 236 -15.80 2.41 1.36
N VAL A 237 -15.62 2.17 2.64
CA VAL A 237 -14.42 2.49 3.41
C VAL A 237 -13.73 1.20 3.79
N VAL A 238 -12.41 1.14 3.67
CA VAL A 238 -11.61 0.01 4.16
C VAL A 238 -10.63 0.46 5.22
N GLY A 239 -10.18 -0.48 6.05
CA GLY A 239 -9.23 -0.20 7.11
C GLY A 239 -9.07 -1.37 8.05
N ILE A 240 -8.75 -1.08 9.30
CA ILE A 240 -8.38 -2.04 10.33
C ILE A 240 -9.23 -1.90 11.58
N SER A 241 -9.40 -3.03 12.28
CA SER A 241 -10.04 -3.12 13.59
C SER A 241 -9.22 -4.07 14.47
N GLY A 242 -9.02 -3.70 15.72
CA GLY A 242 -8.26 -4.47 16.70
C GLY A 242 -8.19 -3.78 18.05
N ILE A 243 -7.07 -3.96 18.74
CA ILE A 243 -6.82 -3.33 20.05
C ILE A 243 -5.86 -2.13 19.90
N CYS A 244 -5.79 -1.30 20.93
CA CYS A 244 -4.86 -0.17 20.95
C CYS A 244 -3.40 -0.66 20.93
N ASP A 245 -2.61 -0.08 20.01
CA ASP A 245 -1.19 -0.32 19.87
C ASP A 245 -0.49 1.05 19.72
N GLN A 246 0.77 1.10 19.31
CA GLN A 246 1.41 2.37 18.94
C GLN A 246 0.76 2.90 17.65
N ALA A 247 -0.16 3.85 17.78
CA ALA A 247 -0.96 4.33 16.65
C ALA A 247 -1.56 3.16 15.85
N VAL A 248 -1.28 3.07 14.56
CA VAL A 248 -1.70 1.97 13.69
C VAL A 248 -0.61 0.90 13.72
N GLY A 249 -0.57 0.15 14.81
CA GLY A 249 0.40 -0.90 15.03
C GLY A 249 -0.09 -2.28 14.63
N ARG A 250 0.75 -3.28 14.89
CA ARG A 250 0.55 -4.69 14.60
C ARG A 250 -0.77 -5.23 15.15
N HIS A 251 -1.09 -4.90 16.39
CA HIS A 251 -2.27 -5.43 17.09
C HIS A 251 -3.55 -4.65 16.77
N THR A 252 -3.45 -3.41 16.33
CA THR A 252 -4.59 -2.67 15.79
C THR A 252 -5.02 -3.22 14.44
N ALA A 253 -4.10 -3.73 13.64
CA ALA A 253 -4.36 -4.38 12.37
C ALA A 253 -4.66 -5.88 12.52
N LYS A 254 -5.51 -6.24 13.50
CA LYS A 254 -5.95 -7.62 13.75
C LYS A 254 -6.91 -8.10 12.67
N HIS A 255 -7.87 -7.25 12.29
CA HIS A 255 -8.85 -7.51 11.26
C HIS A 255 -8.71 -6.48 10.13
N ALA A 256 -8.66 -6.95 8.88
CA ALA A 256 -8.92 -6.12 7.71
C ALA A 256 -10.43 -5.98 7.54
N VAL A 257 -10.94 -4.76 7.43
CA VAL A 257 -12.38 -4.52 7.43
C VAL A 257 -12.84 -3.64 6.27
N LEU A 258 -14.11 -3.86 5.89
CA LEU A 258 -14.89 -3.05 4.96
C LEU A 258 -16.09 -2.47 5.69
N TRP A 259 -16.24 -1.15 5.70
CA TRP A 259 -17.45 -0.45 6.13
C TRP A 259 -18.29 -0.07 4.93
N GLN A 260 -19.57 -0.44 4.99
CA GLN A 260 -20.56 -0.08 3.98
C GLN A 260 -21.94 0.01 4.62
N ASN A 261 -22.70 1.07 4.33
CA ASN A 261 -24.07 1.27 4.82
C ASN A 261 -24.20 1.14 6.36
N GLY A 262 -23.25 1.68 7.11
CA GLY A 262 -23.24 1.64 8.59
C GLY A 262 -22.84 0.30 9.22
N SER A 263 -22.48 -0.70 8.41
CA SER A 263 -22.05 -2.02 8.89
C SER A 263 -20.55 -2.20 8.67
N VAL A 264 -19.91 -2.97 9.56
CA VAL A 264 -18.51 -3.43 9.44
C VAL A 264 -18.50 -4.91 9.05
N THR A 265 -17.63 -5.28 8.12
CA THR A 265 -17.43 -6.66 7.66
C THR A 265 -15.92 -6.97 7.70
N ASP A 266 -15.55 -8.08 8.36
CA ASP A 266 -14.20 -8.63 8.26
C ASP A 266 -14.01 -9.24 6.87
N ILE A 267 -12.97 -8.81 6.15
CA ILE A 267 -12.68 -9.28 4.80
C ILE A 267 -11.65 -10.43 4.77
N GLY A 268 -11.23 -10.90 5.95
CA GLY A 268 -10.30 -12.02 6.14
C GLY A 268 -8.83 -11.59 6.20
N ASP A 269 -7.98 -12.59 6.29
CA ASP A 269 -6.53 -12.47 6.45
C ASP A 269 -5.78 -13.53 5.62
N LEU A 270 -4.45 -13.55 5.69
CA LEU A 270 -3.60 -14.57 5.09
C LEU A 270 -3.17 -15.66 6.10
N GLY A 271 -3.91 -15.80 7.21
CA GLY A 271 -3.75 -16.81 8.23
C GLY A 271 -3.08 -16.34 9.52
N ALA A 272 -2.75 -15.05 9.65
CA ALA A 272 -2.21 -14.48 10.89
C ALA A 272 -3.08 -13.31 11.41
N PRO A 273 -3.30 -13.20 12.72
CA PRO A 273 -4.17 -12.17 13.32
C PRO A 273 -3.41 -10.86 13.57
N PHE A 274 -2.60 -10.41 12.60
CA PHE A 274 -1.81 -9.17 12.72
C PHE A 274 -1.41 -8.62 11.36
N TRP A 275 -1.21 -7.31 11.31
CA TRP A 275 -0.84 -6.55 10.12
C TRP A 275 -1.83 -6.69 8.93
N ASN A 276 -3.07 -7.07 9.19
CA ASN A 276 -4.11 -7.18 8.16
C ASN A 276 -4.56 -5.79 7.72
N THR A 277 -3.81 -5.16 6.82
CA THR A 277 -3.93 -3.73 6.52
C THR A 277 -4.33 -3.50 5.06
N PRO A 278 -5.59 -3.19 4.77
CA PRO A 278 -6.01 -2.62 3.49
C PRO A 278 -5.33 -1.27 3.24
N THR A 279 -4.86 -1.02 2.03
CA THR A 279 -4.19 0.24 1.67
C THR A 279 -4.96 1.04 0.62
N ALA A 280 -5.69 0.36 -0.26
CA ALA A 280 -6.46 1.00 -1.31
C ALA A 280 -7.69 0.16 -1.70
N ILE A 281 -8.71 0.85 -2.21
CA ILE A 281 -9.93 0.29 -2.76
C ILE A 281 -10.27 0.99 -4.08
N ASN A 282 -10.65 0.22 -5.13
CA ASN A 282 -11.14 0.79 -6.39
C ASN A 282 -12.67 0.94 -6.41
N GLU A 283 -13.22 1.49 -7.49
CA GLU A 283 -14.67 1.69 -7.62
C GLU A 283 -15.45 0.36 -7.79
N ARG A 284 -14.79 -0.75 -8.13
CA ARG A 284 -15.39 -2.08 -8.14
C ARG A 284 -15.54 -2.67 -6.74
N GLY A 285 -14.91 -2.05 -5.73
CA GLY A 285 -14.80 -2.58 -4.38
C GLY A 285 -13.69 -3.64 -4.22
N ASP A 286 -12.79 -3.77 -5.19
CA ASP A 286 -11.60 -4.61 -5.02
C ASP A 286 -10.62 -3.88 -4.07
N VAL A 287 -10.10 -4.61 -3.08
CA VAL A 287 -9.23 -4.08 -2.02
C VAL A 287 -7.85 -4.68 -2.15
N VAL A 288 -6.82 -3.87 -1.97
CA VAL A 288 -5.44 -4.34 -1.86
C VAL A 288 -4.80 -3.88 -0.57
N GLY A 289 -3.76 -4.57 -0.15
CA GLY A 289 -3.04 -4.26 1.07
C GLY A 289 -1.93 -5.26 1.35
N PHE A 290 -1.60 -5.40 2.63
CA PHE A 290 -0.63 -6.37 3.10
C PHE A 290 -1.12 -7.05 4.39
N ALA A 291 -0.64 -8.26 4.64
CA ALA A 291 -1.03 -9.04 5.79
C ALA A 291 0.12 -9.95 6.26
N GLY A 292 0.14 -10.28 7.55
CA GLY A 292 1.02 -11.29 8.10
C GLY A 292 0.60 -12.71 7.73
N THR A 293 1.51 -13.66 7.84
CA THR A 293 1.26 -15.09 7.59
C THR A 293 1.67 -15.95 8.79
N PRO A 294 1.17 -17.19 8.92
CA PRO A 294 1.39 -18.03 10.11
C PRO A 294 2.85 -18.45 10.34
N GLY A 295 3.72 -18.33 9.38
CA GLY A 295 5.13 -18.75 9.50
C GLY A 295 6.05 -17.72 10.15
N ASP A 296 5.57 -16.53 10.45
CA ASP A 296 6.35 -15.43 11.02
C ASP A 296 5.73 -14.94 12.33
N PRO A 297 6.08 -15.54 13.48
CA PRO A 297 5.53 -15.15 14.78
C PRO A 297 5.91 -13.72 15.21
N ASP A 298 7.01 -13.18 14.68
CA ASP A 298 7.47 -11.83 14.99
C ASP A 298 6.77 -10.77 14.15
N GLY A 299 6.10 -11.18 13.06
CA GLY A 299 5.33 -10.30 12.17
C GLY A 299 6.20 -9.32 11.38
N ASN A 300 7.41 -9.75 11.01
CA ASN A 300 8.36 -8.93 10.25
C ASN A 300 8.22 -9.11 8.73
N ILE A 301 7.62 -10.21 8.30
CA ILE A 301 7.42 -10.55 6.89
C ILE A 301 5.95 -10.40 6.54
N LEU A 302 5.66 -9.46 5.66
CA LEU A 302 4.31 -9.17 5.20
C LEU A 302 4.16 -9.56 3.74
N HIS A 303 2.96 -9.94 3.36
CA HIS A 303 2.63 -10.35 2.01
C HIS A 303 1.52 -9.50 1.42
N ALA A 304 1.74 -9.01 0.21
CA ALA A 304 0.74 -8.26 -0.55
C ALA A 304 -0.48 -9.13 -0.85
N PHE A 305 -1.67 -8.57 -0.69
CA PHE A 305 -2.92 -9.25 -1.03
C PHE A 305 -3.82 -8.43 -1.94
N ILE A 306 -4.73 -9.12 -2.61
CA ILE A 306 -5.95 -8.59 -3.18
C ILE A 306 -7.15 -9.32 -2.59
N TRP A 307 -8.18 -8.56 -2.22
CA TRP A 307 -9.49 -9.08 -1.86
C TRP A 307 -10.52 -8.63 -2.89
N THR A 308 -11.40 -9.55 -3.26
CA THR A 308 -12.57 -9.26 -4.11
C THR A 308 -13.81 -9.88 -3.47
N LYS A 309 -14.98 -9.27 -3.69
CA LYS A 309 -16.23 -9.75 -3.09
C LYS A 309 -16.51 -11.23 -3.39
N ASP A 310 -16.22 -11.69 -4.60
CA ASP A 310 -16.54 -13.06 -5.03
C ASP A 310 -15.36 -14.03 -4.80
N GLY A 311 -14.14 -13.54 -4.73
CA GLY A 311 -12.92 -14.36 -4.64
C GLY A 311 -12.28 -14.40 -3.25
N GLY A 312 -12.75 -13.60 -2.28
CA GLY A 312 -12.11 -13.44 -0.98
C GLY A 312 -10.71 -12.85 -1.06
N ILE A 313 -9.95 -13.00 0.03
CA ILE A 313 -8.55 -12.55 0.11
C ILE A 313 -7.61 -13.59 -0.51
N ARG A 314 -6.58 -13.13 -1.22
CA ARG A 314 -5.54 -13.97 -1.79
C ARG A 314 -4.21 -13.22 -1.90
N PRO A 315 -3.05 -13.90 -1.72
CA PRO A 315 -1.75 -13.25 -1.90
C PRO A 315 -1.48 -12.91 -3.36
N LEU A 316 -0.68 -11.86 -3.57
CA LEU A 316 -0.20 -11.45 -4.90
C LEU A 316 1.15 -12.06 -5.26
N GLY A 317 1.88 -12.60 -4.27
CA GLY A 317 3.24 -13.11 -4.40
C GLY A 317 4.31 -12.03 -4.24
N GLU A 318 5.56 -12.41 -4.55
CA GLU A 318 6.77 -11.59 -4.46
C GLU A 318 7.54 -11.63 -5.78
N LEU A 319 8.47 -10.69 -5.96
CA LEU A 319 9.46 -10.76 -7.03
C LEU A 319 10.45 -11.92 -6.79
N PRO A 320 11.04 -12.50 -7.84
CA PRO A 320 12.01 -13.59 -7.69
C PRO A 320 13.16 -13.23 -6.73
N GLY A 321 13.37 -14.07 -5.71
CA GLY A 321 14.39 -13.88 -4.67
C GLY A 321 13.97 -12.99 -3.50
N HIS A 322 12.75 -12.46 -3.51
CA HIS A 322 12.19 -11.67 -2.42
C HIS A 322 11.29 -12.53 -1.51
N VAL A 323 11.09 -12.05 -0.29
CA VAL A 323 10.28 -12.73 0.74
C VAL A 323 9.21 -11.81 1.34
N TYR A 324 9.23 -10.55 1.00
CA TYR A 324 8.36 -9.52 1.53
C TYR A 324 7.68 -8.77 0.39
N SER A 325 6.39 -8.46 0.54
CA SER A 325 5.67 -7.60 -0.39
C SER A 325 4.57 -6.79 0.30
N GLU A 326 4.32 -5.57 -0.21
CA GLU A 326 3.17 -4.74 0.13
C GLU A 326 2.49 -4.26 -1.15
N ALA A 327 1.17 -4.37 -1.22
CA ALA A 327 0.39 -3.67 -2.23
C ALA A 327 0.02 -2.28 -1.70
N SER A 328 0.22 -1.25 -2.52
CA SER A 328 -0.01 0.14 -2.13
C SER A 328 -1.17 0.78 -2.86
N GLY A 329 -1.34 0.54 -4.16
CA GLY A 329 -2.36 1.15 -4.99
C GLY A 329 -2.98 0.18 -5.99
N ILE A 330 -4.23 0.42 -6.36
CA ILE A 330 -4.98 -0.35 -7.37
C ILE A 330 -5.80 0.61 -8.24
N ASN A 331 -5.90 0.31 -9.54
CA ASN A 331 -6.78 1.03 -10.48
C ASN A 331 -8.00 0.20 -10.90
N GLU A 332 -8.86 0.78 -11.75
CA GLU A 332 -10.09 0.12 -12.25
C GLU A 332 -9.82 -1.06 -13.18
N ARG A 333 -8.60 -1.23 -13.68
CA ARG A 333 -8.18 -2.38 -14.48
C ARG A 333 -7.60 -3.52 -13.66
N ARG A 334 -7.65 -3.43 -12.31
CA ARG A 334 -7.00 -4.35 -11.37
C ARG A 334 -5.48 -4.44 -11.57
N GLN A 335 -4.85 -3.36 -12.02
CA GLN A 335 -3.41 -3.21 -11.95
C GLN A 335 -3.06 -2.77 -10.53
N VAL A 336 -2.15 -3.49 -9.89
CA VAL A 336 -1.71 -3.24 -8.51
C VAL A 336 -0.24 -2.87 -8.52
N VAL A 337 0.10 -1.85 -7.73
CA VAL A 337 1.49 -1.43 -7.53
C VAL A 337 1.87 -1.47 -6.05
N GLY A 338 3.15 -1.64 -5.80
CA GLY A 338 3.66 -1.74 -4.45
C GLY A 338 5.17 -1.86 -4.40
N LEU A 339 5.64 -2.53 -3.36
CA LEU A 339 7.06 -2.88 -3.20
C LEU A 339 7.21 -4.37 -2.87
N SER A 340 8.34 -4.94 -3.26
CA SER A 340 8.78 -6.27 -2.85
C SER A 340 10.23 -6.17 -2.41
N CYS A 341 10.61 -6.86 -1.33
CA CYS A 341 11.94 -6.78 -0.73
C CYS A 341 12.54 -8.15 -0.44
N ASP A 342 13.88 -8.21 -0.44
CA ASP A 342 14.63 -9.32 0.13
C ASP A 342 14.48 -9.39 1.66
N ALA A 343 15.02 -10.43 2.29
CA ALA A 343 14.91 -10.66 3.72
C ALA A 343 15.58 -9.58 4.58
N ASP A 344 16.59 -8.91 4.05
CA ASP A 344 17.36 -7.89 4.77
C ASP A 344 16.85 -6.46 4.50
N PHE A 345 15.81 -6.30 3.68
CA PHE A 345 15.26 -5.01 3.23
C PHE A 345 16.28 -4.08 2.55
N VAL A 346 17.33 -4.67 1.96
CA VAL A 346 18.37 -3.94 1.21
C VAL A 346 17.98 -3.80 -0.26
N ASP A 347 17.45 -4.84 -0.86
CA ASP A 347 16.94 -4.84 -2.22
C ASP A 347 15.42 -4.76 -2.22
N CYS A 348 14.88 -3.55 -2.06
CA CYS A 348 13.47 -3.27 -2.26
C CYS A 348 13.22 -2.74 -3.67
N ARG A 349 12.19 -3.26 -4.35
CA ARG A 349 11.85 -2.91 -5.72
C ARG A 349 10.38 -2.62 -5.89
N ALA A 350 10.08 -1.57 -6.65
CA ALA A 350 8.73 -1.28 -7.09
C ALA A 350 8.24 -2.34 -8.06
N TYR A 351 7.01 -2.79 -7.92
CA TYR A 351 6.41 -3.75 -8.84
C TYR A 351 5.11 -3.23 -9.47
N LEU A 352 4.76 -3.83 -10.60
CA LEU A 352 3.43 -3.83 -11.21
C LEU A 352 2.91 -5.27 -11.26
N TRP A 353 1.75 -5.51 -10.64
CA TRP A 353 1.01 -6.75 -10.74
C TRP A 353 -0.20 -6.57 -11.63
N GLU A 354 -0.35 -7.48 -12.60
CA GLU A 354 -1.47 -7.48 -13.56
C GLU A 354 -1.74 -8.91 -14.02
N ASN A 355 -3.00 -9.32 -14.06
CA ASN A 355 -3.44 -10.64 -14.54
C ASN A 355 -2.72 -11.83 -13.87
N GLY A 356 -2.45 -11.75 -12.56
CA GLY A 356 -1.81 -12.81 -11.80
C GLY A 356 -0.28 -12.83 -11.88
N VAL A 357 0.34 -11.85 -12.52
CA VAL A 357 1.81 -11.78 -12.69
C VAL A 357 2.36 -10.51 -12.06
N MET A 358 3.29 -10.67 -11.12
CA MET A 358 4.09 -9.56 -10.55
C MET A 358 5.36 -9.37 -11.39
N ARG A 359 5.63 -8.13 -11.79
CA ARG A 359 6.81 -7.74 -12.58
C ARG A 359 7.55 -6.63 -11.88
N ASP A 360 8.88 -6.69 -11.89
CA ASP A 360 9.73 -5.58 -11.45
C ASP A 360 9.51 -4.37 -12.36
N LEU A 361 9.10 -3.25 -11.77
CA LEU A 361 8.88 -2.02 -12.53
C LEU A 361 10.20 -1.47 -13.10
N ASN A 362 11.35 -1.88 -12.56
CA ASN A 362 12.66 -1.54 -13.09
C ASN A 362 12.94 -2.20 -14.45
N ASP A 363 12.42 -3.41 -14.69
CA ASP A 363 12.54 -4.10 -15.98
C ASP A 363 11.61 -3.49 -17.04
N LEU A 364 10.56 -2.79 -16.60
CA LEU A 364 9.59 -2.11 -17.44
C LEU A 364 9.97 -0.65 -17.76
N LYS A 365 11.10 -0.14 -17.26
CA LYS A 365 11.56 1.22 -17.57
C LYS A 365 12.01 1.32 -19.02
N ALA A 366 11.56 2.37 -19.70
CA ALA A 366 12.20 2.78 -20.96
C ALA A 366 13.66 3.18 -20.69
N PRO A 367 14.57 2.96 -21.66
CA PRO A 367 15.98 3.35 -21.51
C PRO A 367 16.16 4.83 -21.14
N GLY A 368 17.21 5.12 -20.35
CA GLY A 368 17.64 6.49 -20.04
C GLY A 368 17.30 6.99 -18.63
N TYR A 369 16.58 6.22 -17.81
CA TYR A 369 16.34 6.58 -16.40
C TYR A 369 17.23 5.72 -15.47
N PRO A 370 18.28 6.30 -14.83
CA PRO A 370 19.29 5.52 -14.11
C PRO A 370 18.89 5.10 -12.70
N ALA A 371 18.00 5.85 -12.04
CA ALA A 371 17.63 5.56 -10.66
C ALA A 371 16.79 4.26 -10.54
N ARG A 372 16.95 3.57 -9.42
CA ARG A 372 16.14 2.40 -9.05
C ARG A 372 14.79 2.85 -8.53
N LEU A 373 13.72 2.28 -9.04
CA LEU A 373 12.38 2.41 -8.49
C LEU A 373 12.25 1.43 -7.32
N ASP A 374 12.27 1.94 -6.11
CA ASP A 374 12.25 1.10 -4.89
C ASP A 374 10.86 0.95 -4.28
N ASN A 375 9.93 1.85 -4.61
CA ASN A 375 8.56 1.78 -4.10
C ASN A 375 7.60 2.48 -5.05
N ALA A 376 6.61 1.77 -5.57
CA ALA A 376 5.46 2.36 -6.28
C ALA A 376 4.30 2.49 -5.30
N LYS A 377 3.74 3.69 -5.17
CA LYS A 377 2.72 3.98 -4.15
C LYS A 377 1.31 4.03 -4.71
N ASP A 378 1.14 4.52 -5.93
CA ASP A 378 -0.19 4.60 -6.52
C ASP A 378 -0.15 4.53 -8.05
N ILE A 379 -1.28 4.11 -8.62
CA ILE A 379 -1.53 3.96 -10.05
C ILE A 379 -2.91 4.48 -10.39
N ASN A 380 -3.02 5.31 -11.44
CA ASN A 380 -4.31 5.79 -11.94
C ASN A 380 -4.89 4.90 -13.07
N ASP A 381 -6.08 5.24 -13.57
CA ASP A 381 -6.75 4.44 -14.62
C ASP A 381 -6.10 4.55 -15.99
N LYS A 382 -5.22 5.52 -16.20
CA LYS A 382 -4.38 5.58 -17.40
C LYS A 382 -3.17 4.64 -17.30
N GLY A 383 -2.89 4.08 -16.12
CA GLY A 383 -1.73 3.26 -15.80
C GLY A 383 -0.50 4.11 -15.51
N GLU A 384 -0.67 5.39 -15.22
CA GLU A 384 0.40 6.26 -14.75
C GLU A 384 0.68 5.96 -13.28
N ILE A 385 1.98 5.87 -12.92
CA ILE A 385 2.43 5.39 -11.60
C ILE A 385 3.27 6.46 -10.94
N THR A 386 3.15 6.58 -9.62
CA THR A 386 4.01 7.40 -8.78
C THR A 386 4.56 6.62 -7.61
N GLY A 387 5.66 7.11 -7.03
CA GLY A 387 6.30 6.47 -5.90
C GLY A 387 7.61 7.15 -5.53
N ARG A 388 8.62 6.33 -5.22
CA ARG A 388 9.96 6.77 -4.87
C ARG A 388 11.01 5.99 -5.66
N SER A 389 12.00 6.72 -6.14
CA SER A 389 13.24 6.19 -6.70
C SER A 389 14.42 6.52 -5.81
N THR A 390 15.49 5.75 -5.92
CA THR A 390 16.79 6.00 -5.27
C THR A 390 17.88 6.07 -6.33
N ASP A 391 18.60 7.16 -6.36
CA ASP A 391 19.79 7.32 -7.18
C ASP A 391 20.94 6.46 -6.59
N PRO A 392 21.48 5.49 -7.35
CA PRO A 392 22.46 4.55 -6.84
C PRO A 392 23.82 5.20 -6.52
N ASN A 393 24.11 6.37 -7.08
CA ASN A 393 25.41 7.05 -6.88
C ASN A 393 25.39 8.01 -5.68
N THR A 394 24.25 8.65 -5.44
CA THR A 394 24.14 9.70 -4.41
C THR A 394 23.31 9.29 -3.21
N GLY A 395 22.51 8.22 -3.32
CA GLY A 395 21.52 7.82 -2.32
C GLY A 395 20.32 8.77 -2.20
N MET A 396 20.20 9.75 -3.08
CA MET A 396 19.07 10.67 -3.10
C MET A 396 17.79 9.91 -3.42
N ARG A 397 16.73 10.18 -2.64
CA ARG A 397 15.41 9.58 -2.81
C ARG A 397 14.45 10.60 -3.37
N LYS A 398 13.90 10.32 -4.54
CA LYS A 398 13.02 11.27 -5.24
C LYS A 398 11.66 10.69 -5.55
N ALA A 399 10.65 11.53 -5.48
CA ALA A 399 9.35 11.23 -6.08
C ALA A 399 9.52 11.08 -7.59
N PHE A 400 8.86 10.08 -8.18
CA PHE A 400 8.88 9.86 -9.62
C PHE A 400 7.47 9.90 -10.22
N PHE A 401 7.41 10.15 -11.52
CA PHE A 401 6.24 9.99 -12.37
C PHE A 401 6.58 9.07 -13.53
N ALA A 402 5.85 7.96 -13.65
CA ALA A 402 6.03 6.97 -14.70
C ALA A 402 4.78 6.92 -15.60
N THR A 403 4.96 7.15 -16.89
CA THR A 403 3.89 7.12 -17.89
C THR A 403 4.07 5.95 -18.84
N PRO A 404 3.01 5.14 -19.12
CA PRO A 404 3.11 4.07 -20.09
C PRO A 404 3.41 4.61 -21.48
N VAL A 405 4.41 4.04 -22.14
CA VAL A 405 4.69 4.33 -23.55
C VAL A 405 4.01 3.30 -24.42
N GLY A 406 3.25 3.76 -25.43
CA GLY A 406 2.66 2.88 -26.41
C GLY A 406 3.77 2.10 -27.15
N VAL A 407 3.57 0.80 -27.32
CA VAL A 407 4.42 0.04 -28.23
C VAL A 407 4.11 0.54 -29.64
N SER A 408 5.06 1.23 -30.26
CA SER A 408 5.01 1.46 -31.70
C SER A 408 5.05 0.07 -32.34
N ALA A 409 3.93 -0.36 -32.94
CA ALA A 409 3.97 -1.51 -33.83
C ALA A 409 4.92 -1.13 -35.00
N HIS A 410 6.11 -1.73 -35.01
CA HIS A 410 7.01 -1.74 -36.14
C HIS A 410 6.67 -2.90 -37.08
#